data_0aa13af6bea355037230307f50a67e4c
#
_entry.id   0aa13af6bea355037230307f50a67e4c
#
_cell.length_a   1.000
_cell.length_b   1.000
_cell.length_c   1.000
_cell.angle_alpha   90.00
_cell.angle_beta   90.00
_cell.angle_gamma   90.00
#
_symmetry.space_group_name_H-M   'P 1'
#
loop_
_entity.id
_entity.type
_entity.pdbx_description
1 polymer ?
#
loop_
_entity_poly.entity_id
_entity_poly.type
_entity_poly.pdbx_seq_one_letter_code
_entity_poly.pdbx_strand_id
1 'polypeptide(L)'
;MRGIAVGELRLTGGLGIGKITKFSMREYPGEHARAELVGIAETQGSCAAELFGSIKNCSVKLYAKGEERAIYSGIVQRVQAQEENCYRLLRLELGSGSLLMDMEKEKRTFQDISMTYGQVITRIASEAGMMAVYPRLLDETAIGFPVIQYRETDCAFIRRLASRFGMAVYPETTLGGGKLTVDLPQTGNAGELSCLGYTARIDRKFYQAGGEQEGRSREQYRTYEVRSMELRRVGDAVVWDGK
;
A
#
# COMPACT_ATOMS: atom_id res chain seq x y z
N MET A 1 -10.58 -8.19 16.03
CA MET A 1 -9.55 -9.21 15.66
C MET A 1 -8.52 -9.28 16.77
N ARG A 2 -8.02 -10.49 17.09
CA ARG A 2 -6.94 -10.68 18.08
C ARG A 2 -5.63 -10.10 17.55
N GLY A 3 -4.80 -9.52 18.43
CA GLY A 3 -3.45 -9.11 18.08
C GLY A 3 -2.61 -10.31 17.61
N ILE A 4 -1.79 -10.11 16.59
CA ILE A 4 -0.92 -11.15 16.00
C ILE A 4 0.47 -10.98 16.59
N ALA A 5 0.99 -12.03 17.25
CA ALA A 5 2.36 -12.03 17.72
C ALA A 5 3.34 -12.24 16.57
N VAL A 6 4.50 -11.59 16.61
CA VAL A 6 5.52 -11.70 15.55
C VAL A 6 5.97 -13.14 15.32
N GLY A 7 6.01 -13.97 16.37
CA GLY A 7 6.32 -15.39 16.27
C GLY A 7 5.26 -16.26 15.59
N GLU A 8 4.08 -15.71 15.34
CA GLU A 8 2.99 -16.37 14.58
C GLU A 8 3.02 -16.01 13.07
N LEU A 9 3.98 -15.20 12.64
CA LEU A 9 4.12 -14.79 11.25
C LEU A 9 4.93 -15.82 10.46
N ARG A 10 4.49 -16.08 9.22
CA ARG A 10 5.16 -16.94 8.26
C ARG A 10 5.34 -16.20 6.94
N LEU A 11 6.58 -16.16 6.44
CA LEU A 11 6.92 -15.61 5.14
C LEU A 11 6.92 -16.73 4.08
N THR A 12 6.40 -16.43 2.91
CA THR A 12 6.54 -17.26 1.70
C THR A 12 7.17 -16.42 0.59
N GLY A 13 7.93 -17.03 -0.30
CA GLY A 13 8.66 -16.32 -1.38
C GLY A 13 10.13 -16.74 -1.52
N GLY A 14 10.54 -17.82 -0.89
CA GLY A 14 11.85 -18.47 -1.15
C GLY A 14 13.07 -17.79 -0.53
N LEU A 15 12.90 -16.88 0.44
CA LEU A 15 14.02 -16.16 1.06
C LEU A 15 14.65 -16.86 2.28
N GLY A 16 14.26 -18.10 2.58
CA GLY A 16 14.88 -18.92 3.64
C GLY A 16 14.87 -18.28 5.04
N ILE A 17 13.80 -17.55 5.40
CA ILE A 17 13.62 -17.00 6.73
C ILE A 17 12.80 -17.97 7.56
N GLY A 18 13.43 -18.55 8.58
CA GLY A 18 12.79 -19.51 9.47
C GLY A 18 12.04 -18.87 10.63
N LYS A 19 12.56 -17.77 11.18
CA LYS A 19 11.94 -17.08 12.31
C LYS A 19 11.91 -15.58 12.08
N ILE A 20 10.73 -15.01 12.04
CA ILE A 20 10.54 -13.55 11.97
C ILE A 20 10.67 -12.97 13.38
N THR A 21 11.50 -11.93 13.53
CA THR A 21 11.72 -11.22 14.80
C THR A 21 11.09 -9.85 14.84
N LYS A 22 10.92 -9.21 13.67
CA LYS A 22 10.28 -7.90 13.54
C LYS A 22 9.53 -7.82 12.21
N PHE A 23 8.37 -7.22 12.24
CA PHE A 23 7.63 -6.77 11.05
C PHE A 23 7.01 -5.41 11.32
N SER A 24 7.17 -4.50 10.39
CA SER A 24 6.49 -3.19 10.41
C SER A 24 6.04 -2.84 9.01
N MET A 25 4.87 -2.23 8.89
CA MET A 25 4.28 -1.81 7.63
C MET A 25 3.73 -0.40 7.76
N ARG A 26 3.81 0.37 6.69
CA ARG A 26 3.25 1.72 6.58
C ARG A 26 2.51 1.87 5.27
N GLU A 27 1.29 2.35 5.35
CA GLU A 27 0.44 2.67 4.20
C GLU A 27 -0.05 4.11 4.33
N TYR A 28 0.13 4.89 3.28
CA TYR A 28 -0.34 6.27 3.20
C TYR A 28 -1.13 6.48 1.92
N PRO A 29 -2.16 7.35 1.94
CA PRO A 29 -2.86 7.76 0.72
C PRO A 29 -1.89 8.33 -0.31
N GLY A 30 -2.00 7.88 -1.55
CA GLY A 30 -1.17 8.38 -2.65
C GLY A 30 0.27 7.90 -2.66
N GLU A 31 0.69 7.02 -1.75
CA GLU A 31 2.04 6.47 -1.70
C GLU A 31 2.04 4.95 -1.85
N HIS A 32 3.17 4.40 -2.27
CA HIS A 32 3.38 2.95 -2.20
C HIS A 32 3.52 2.51 -0.76
N ALA A 33 2.87 1.41 -0.41
CA ALA A 33 3.06 0.83 0.90
C ALA A 33 4.51 0.32 1.04
N ARG A 34 5.08 0.49 2.22
CA ARG A 34 6.42 0.04 2.57
C ARG A 34 6.36 -0.84 3.80
N ALA A 35 7.17 -1.90 3.81
CA ALA A 35 7.31 -2.73 4.98
C ALA A 35 8.78 -3.08 5.23
N GLU A 36 9.10 -3.33 6.48
CA GLU A 36 10.39 -3.84 6.95
C GLU A 36 10.14 -5.17 7.67
N LEU A 37 10.87 -6.18 7.30
CA LEU A 37 10.86 -7.48 7.95
C LEU A 37 12.28 -7.83 8.37
N VAL A 38 12.44 -8.29 9.62
CA VAL A 38 13.70 -8.82 10.13
C VAL A 38 13.45 -10.25 10.61
N GLY A 39 14.35 -11.15 10.24
CA GLY A 39 14.23 -12.54 10.63
C GLY A 39 15.56 -13.26 10.63
N ILE A 40 15.57 -14.47 11.20
CA ILE A 40 16.72 -15.36 11.25
C ILE A 40 16.63 -16.32 10.05
N ALA A 41 17.73 -16.47 9.30
CA ALA A 41 17.81 -17.40 8.18
C ALA A 41 17.70 -18.85 8.66
N GLU A 42 17.01 -19.70 7.87
CA GLU A 42 16.83 -21.14 8.17
C GLU A 42 18.13 -21.93 8.07
N THR A 43 19.02 -21.53 7.17
CA THR A 43 20.26 -22.27 6.90
C THR A 43 21.50 -21.41 7.12
N GLN A 44 22.48 -21.98 7.83
CA GLN A 44 23.79 -21.36 8.05
C GLN A 44 24.73 -21.42 6.81
N GLY A 45 24.29 -22.00 5.69
CA GLY A 45 25.18 -22.39 4.60
C GLY A 45 25.09 -21.58 3.29
N SER A 46 24.04 -20.82 3.04
CA SER A 46 23.97 -20.03 1.80
C SER A 46 24.71 -18.71 1.93
N CYS A 47 25.65 -18.46 1.03
CA CYS A 47 26.35 -17.16 0.96
C CYS A 47 25.33 -16.03 0.70
N ALA A 48 25.55 -14.85 1.33
CA ALA A 48 24.73 -13.67 1.04
C ALA A 48 24.62 -13.38 -0.46
N ALA A 49 25.65 -13.71 -1.25
CA ALA A 49 25.67 -13.56 -2.71
C ALA A 49 24.65 -14.49 -3.42
N GLU A 50 24.38 -15.69 -2.91
CA GLU A 50 23.37 -16.61 -3.49
C GLU A 50 21.95 -16.10 -3.20
N LEU A 51 21.73 -15.54 -2.01
CA LEU A 51 20.48 -14.84 -1.68
C LEU A 51 20.23 -13.64 -2.61
N PHE A 52 21.26 -12.85 -2.89
CA PHE A 52 21.14 -11.70 -3.82
C PHE A 52 20.91 -12.13 -5.27
N GLY A 53 21.47 -13.26 -5.71
CA GLY A 53 21.27 -13.79 -7.07
C GLY A 53 19.84 -14.28 -7.33
N SER A 54 19.14 -14.73 -6.31
CA SER A 54 17.75 -15.24 -6.40
C SER A 54 16.67 -14.17 -6.33
N ILE A 55 17.02 -12.91 -6.03
CA ILE A 55 16.05 -11.83 -5.72
C ILE A 55 15.45 -11.15 -6.96
N LYS A 56 15.77 -11.57 -8.17
CA LYS A 56 15.12 -11.00 -9.37
C LYS A 56 13.60 -11.21 -9.28
N ASN A 57 12.87 -10.12 -8.99
CA ASN A 57 11.41 -10.07 -8.88
C ASN A 57 10.80 -10.92 -7.76
N CYS A 58 11.49 -11.09 -6.63
CA CYS A 58 10.93 -11.82 -5.49
C CYS A 58 9.69 -11.13 -4.93
N SER A 59 8.52 -11.68 -5.24
CA SER A 59 7.31 -11.37 -4.49
C SER A 59 7.30 -12.20 -3.21
N VAL A 60 6.94 -11.54 -2.11
CA VAL A 60 6.80 -12.19 -0.81
C VAL A 60 5.39 -12.02 -0.29
N LYS A 61 4.92 -13.02 0.44
CA LYS A 61 3.64 -12.94 1.16
C LYS A 61 3.86 -13.30 2.61
N LEU A 62 3.24 -12.54 3.47
CA LEU A 62 3.28 -12.73 4.92
C LEU A 62 1.90 -13.16 5.41
N TYR A 63 1.86 -14.24 6.15
CA TYR A 63 0.64 -14.83 6.72
C TYR A 63 0.73 -14.88 8.23
N ALA A 64 -0.40 -14.72 8.90
CA ALA A 64 -0.52 -15.12 10.30
C ALA A 64 -0.79 -16.62 10.38
N LYS A 65 -0.36 -17.25 11.47
CA LYS A 65 -0.59 -18.68 11.73
C LYS A 65 -2.09 -18.98 11.77
N GLY A 66 -2.51 -19.92 10.94
CA GLY A 66 -3.92 -20.31 10.84
C GLY A 66 -4.76 -19.44 9.89
N GLU A 67 -4.17 -18.41 9.29
CA GLU A 67 -4.85 -17.57 8.30
C GLU A 67 -4.45 -17.97 6.88
N GLU A 68 -5.45 -18.13 6.00
CA GLU A 68 -5.24 -18.38 4.57
C GLU A 68 -4.97 -17.09 3.79
N ARG A 69 -5.45 -15.97 4.31
CA ARG A 69 -5.28 -14.66 3.69
C ARG A 69 -3.98 -14.01 4.12
N ALA A 70 -3.19 -13.56 3.15
CA ALA A 70 -1.98 -12.81 3.44
C ALA A 70 -2.31 -11.50 4.17
N ILE A 71 -1.56 -11.19 5.22
CA ILE A 71 -1.61 -9.88 5.89
C ILE A 71 -0.80 -8.84 5.13
N TYR A 72 0.22 -9.27 4.38
CA TYR A 72 1.01 -8.43 3.50
C TYR A 72 1.48 -9.22 2.28
N SER A 73 1.47 -8.57 1.12
CA SER A 73 2.06 -9.07 -0.12
C SER A 73 2.80 -7.92 -0.80
N GLY A 74 4.02 -8.15 -1.20
CA GLY A 74 4.84 -7.12 -1.84
C GLY A 74 6.07 -7.68 -2.51
N ILE A 75 6.91 -6.78 -2.97
CA ILE A 75 8.18 -7.08 -3.65
C ILE A 75 9.37 -6.67 -2.76
N VAL A 76 10.43 -7.43 -2.86
CA VAL A 76 11.67 -7.14 -2.14
C VAL A 76 12.42 -6.04 -2.87
N GLN A 77 12.67 -4.92 -2.17
CA GLN A 77 13.45 -3.79 -2.68
C GLN A 77 14.92 -3.88 -2.28
N ARG A 78 15.15 -4.32 -1.03
CA ARG A 78 16.51 -4.43 -0.48
C ARG A 78 16.59 -5.60 0.48
N VAL A 79 17.72 -6.29 0.46
CA VAL A 79 18.09 -7.31 1.44
C VAL A 79 19.41 -6.93 2.06
N GLN A 80 19.48 -7.00 3.37
CA GLN A 80 20.70 -6.89 4.16
C GLN A 80 20.87 -8.17 4.97
N ALA A 81 22.06 -8.74 4.94
CA ALA A 81 22.42 -9.89 5.75
C ALA A 81 23.48 -9.47 6.75
N GLN A 82 23.28 -9.79 8.01
CA GLN A 82 24.22 -9.55 9.11
C GLN A 82 24.50 -10.85 9.83
N GLU A 83 25.75 -11.20 9.99
CA GLU A 83 26.16 -12.38 10.77
C GLU A 83 26.50 -11.98 12.18
N GLU A 84 25.83 -12.60 13.14
CA GLU A 84 26.08 -12.44 14.57
C GLU A 84 26.09 -13.80 15.27
N ASN A 85 27.17 -14.11 16.00
CA ASN A 85 27.22 -15.22 16.95
C ASN A 85 26.59 -16.54 16.48
N CYS A 86 26.91 -17.03 15.30
CA CYS A 86 26.40 -18.29 14.74
C CYS A 86 24.98 -18.24 14.13
N TYR A 87 24.34 -17.09 14.03
CA TYR A 87 23.11 -16.95 13.27
C TYR A 87 23.20 -15.77 12.28
N ARG A 88 22.45 -15.85 11.21
CA ARG A 88 22.37 -14.80 10.20
C ARG A 88 21.02 -14.08 10.32
N LEU A 89 21.08 -12.78 10.57
CA LEU A 89 19.93 -11.89 10.51
C LEU A 89 19.75 -11.38 9.07
N LEU A 90 18.53 -11.50 8.56
CA LEU A 90 18.11 -10.93 7.29
C LEU A 90 17.15 -9.78 7.56
N ARG A 91 17.47 -8.62 7.00
CA ARG A 91 16.58 -7.45 6.97
C ARG A 91 16.11 -7.25 5.54
N LEU A 92 14.82 -7.27 5.35
CA LEU A 92 14.14 -7.04 4.07
C LEU A 92 13.43 -5.70 4.09
N GLU A 93 13.71 -4.86 3.11
CA GLU A 93 12.86 -3.72 2.78
C GLU A 93 11.92 -4.16 1.65
N LEU A 94 10.64 -4.01 1.91
CA LEU A 94 9.57 -4.47 1.03
C LEU A 94 8.71 -3.29 0.59
N GLY A 95 8.18 -3.38 -0.61
CA GLY A 95 7.20 -2.43 -1.11
C GLY A 95 6.00 -3.11 -1.75
N SER A 96 4.88 -2.38 -1.87
CA SER A 96 3.71 -2.90 -2.59
C SER A 96 4.02 -3.18 -4.05
N GLY A 97 3.27 -4.08 -4.69
CA GLY A 97 3.43 -4.42 -6.10
C GLY A 97 3.28 -3.20 -7.04
N SER A 98 2.56 -2.17 -6.62
CA SER A 98 2.41 -0.91 -7.35
C SER A 98 3.72 -0.16 -7.61
N LEU A 99 4.81 -0.48 -6.90
CA LEU A 99 6.15 0.04 -7.19
C LEU A 99 6.64 -0.30 -8.60
N LEU A 100 6.18 -1.42 -9.17
CA LEU A 100 6.52 -1.80 -10.55
C LEU A 100 6.02 -0.78 -11.56
N MET A 101 4.96 -0.04 -11.24
CA MET A 101 4.42 1.03 -12.08
C MET A 101 5.26 2.32 -12.04
N ASP A 102 6.21 2.42 -11.12
CA ASP A 102 7.10 3.60 -10.99
C ASP A 102 8.53 3.31 -11.45
N MET A 103 8.79 2.14 -12.06
CA MET A 103 10.13 1.77 -12.50
C MET A 103 10.58 2.54 -13.75
N GLU A 104 9.67 2.82 -14.67
CA GLU A 104 9.97 3.49 -15.92
C GLU A 104 9.07 4.70 -16.16
N LYS A 105 9.61 5.70 -16.86
CA LYS A 105 8.86 6.89 -17.27
C LYS A 105 8.38 6.71 -18.69
N GLU A 106 7.09 6.82 -18.88
CA GLU A 106 6.43 6.56 -20.13
C GLU A 106 6.10 7.83 -20.93
N LYS A 107 5.85 7.62 -22.22
CA LYS A 107 5.32 8.63 -23.14
C LYS A 107 4.17 8.02 -23.92
N ARG A 108 2.95 8.36 -23.52
CA ARG A 108 1.72 7.88 -24.16
C ARG A 108 0.77 9.05 -24.42
N THR A 109 -0.06 8.92 -25.44
CA THR A 109 -1.10 9.89 -25.76
C THR A 109 -2.42 9.16 -25.93
N PHE A 110 -3.45 9.63 -25.23
CA PHE A 110 -4.82 9.18 -25.35
C PHE A 110 -5.59 10.26 -26.11
N GLN A 111 -5.83 10.01 -27.41
CA GLN A 111 -6.40 11.00 -28.34
C GLN A 111 -7.93 10.83 -28.50
N ASP A 112 -8.44 9.61 -28.26
CA ASP A 112 -9.86 9.37 -28.31
C ASP A 112 -10.55 10.03 -27.11
N ILE A 113 -11.14 11.18 -27.34
CA ILE A 113 -11.78 11.99 -26.33
C ILE A 113 -13.05 11.36 -25.74
N SER A 114 -13.58 10.31 -26.39
CA SER A 114 -14.73 9.54 -25.90
C SER A 114 -14.33 8.49 -24.87
N MET A 115 -13.04 8.13 -24.77
CA MET A 115 -12.56 7.26 -23.71
C MET A 115 -12.89 7.86 -22.34
N THR A 116 -13.23 6.98 -21.40
CA THR A 116 -13.46 7.41 -20.01
C THR A 116 -12.14 7.39 -19.20
N TYR A 117 -12.12 8.13 -18.09
CA TYR A 117 -10.98 8.08 -17.17
C TYR A 117 -10.73 6.66 -16.66
N GLY A 118 -11.82 5.90 -16.38
CA GLY A 118 -11.73 4.49 -15.97
C GLY A 118 -11.04 3.62 -17.02
N GLN A 119 -11.39 3.77 -18.30
CA GLN A 119 -10.75 3.04 -19.41
C GLN A 119 -9.26 3.37 -19.53
N VAL A 120 -8.88 4.64 -19.40
CA VAL A 120 -7.47 5.06 -19.43
C VAL A 120 -6.70 4.43 -18.27
N ILE A 121 -7.23 4.51 -17.05
CA ILE A 121 -6.61 3.95 -15.84
C ILE A 121 -6.48 2.42 -15.95
N THR A 122 -7.55 1.73 -16.40
CA THR A 122 -7.55 0.29 -16.59
C THR A 122 -6.49 -0.15 -17.59
N ARG A 123 -6.37 0.55 -18.72
CA ARG A 123 -5.37 0.25 -19.74
C ARG A 123 -3.96 0.34 -19.18
N ILE A 124 -3.63 1.44 -18.50
CA ILE A 124 -2.31 1.63 -17.92
C ILE A 124 -2.00 0.58 -16.85
N ALA A 125 -2.94 0.34 -15.93
CA ALA A 125 -2.77 -0.65 -14.90
C ALA A 125 -2.55 -2.06 -15.49
N SER A 126 -3.33 -2.43 -16.53
CA SER A 126 -3.21 -3.74 -17.20
C SER A 126 -1.87 -3.90 -17.92
N GLU A 127 -1.35 -2.87 -18.58
CA GLU A 127 -0.05 -2.88 -19.21
C GLU A 127 1.08 -3.10 -18.19
N ALA A 128 0.91 -2.61 -16.96
CA ALA A 128 1.82 -2.86 -15.84
C ALA A 128 1.55 -4.17 -15.09
N GLY A 129 0.65 -5.03 -15.58
CA GLY A 129 0.27 -6.28 -14.91
C GLY A 129 -0.53 -6.08 -13.61
N MET A 130 -1.18 -4.92 -13.47
CA MET A 130 -1.96 -4.54 -12.29
C MET A 130 -3.46 -4.52 -12.60
N MET A 131 -4.27 -4.70 -11.57
CA MET A 131 -5.71 -4.48 -11.62
C MET A 131 -6.05 -3.13 -10.97
N ALA A 132 -6.85 -2.31 -11.65
CA ALA A 132 -7.38 -1.08 -11.10
C ALA A 132 -8.83 -1.26 -10.63
N VAL A 133 -9.15 -0.70 -9.47
CA VAL A 133 -10.51 -0.56 -8.95
C VAL A 133 -10.75 0.91 -8.70
N TYR A 134 -11.88 1.43 -9.14
CA TYR A 134 -12.21 2.84 -9.05
C TYR A 134 -13.73 3.04 -8.97
N PRO A 135 -14.22 4.22 -8.52
CA PRO A 135 -15.64 4.54 -8.48
C PRO A 135 -16.25 4.61 -9.89
N ARG A 136 -17.51 4.25 -10.00
CA ARG A 136 -18.29 4.29 -11.22
C ARG A 136 -18.24 5.66 -11.95
N LEU A 137 -18.08 6.74 -11.21
CA LEU A 137 -17.92 8.10 -11.75
C LEU A 137 -16.81 8.15 -12.82
N LEU A 138 -15.72 7.41 -12.65
CA LEU A 138 -14.61 7.41 -13.63
C LEU A 138 -14.95 6.64 -14.90
N ASP A 139 -15.85 5.64 -14.84
CA ASP A 139 -16.37 4.96 -16.03
C ASP A 139 -17.43 5.80 -16.78
N GLU A 140 -18.09 6.70 -16.10
CA GLU A 140 -19.13 7.55 -16.68
C GLU A 140 -18.58 8.89 -17.20
N THR A 141 -17.34 9.24 -16.87
CA THR A 141 -16.75 10.53 -17.24
C THR A 141 -15.74 10.36 -18.36
N ALA A 142 -16.06 10.86 -19.55
CA ALA A 142 -15.15 10.92 -20.68
C ALA A 142 -14.01 11.90 -20.41
N ILE A 143 -12.82 11.63 -20.99
CA ILE A 143 -11.67 12.53 -20.85
C ILE A 143 -11.89 13.89 -21.51
N GLY A 144 -12.73 13.96 -22.57
CA GLY A 144 -13.20 15.19 -23.22
C GLY A 144 -12.14 15.99 -23.97
N PHE A 145 -10.86 15.68 -23.80
CA PHE A 145 -9.70 16.29 -24.49
C PHE A 145 -8.56 15.30 -24.49
N PRO A 146 -7.57 15.42 -25.40
CA PRO A 146 -6.42 14.56 -25.43
C PRO A 146 -5.63 14.61 -24.12
N VAL A 147 -5.34 13.45 -23.55
CA VAL A 147 -4.57 13.32 -22.31
C VAL A 147 -3.20 12.74 -22.65
N ILE A 148 -2.15 13.35 -22.13
CA ILE A 148 -0.77 13.00 -22.42
C ILE A 148 -0.08 12.58 -21.12
N GLN A 149 0.53 11.39 -21.14
CA GLN A 149 1.56 10.97 -20.18
C GLN A 149 2.92 11.34 -20.81
N TYR A 150 3.64 12.24 -20.19
CA TYR A 150 4.92 12.71 -20.72
C TYR A 150 6.01 12.65 -19.66
N ARG A 151 6.95 11.70 -19.81
CA ARG A 151 8.08 11.49 -18.92
C ARG A 151 7.67 11.35 -17.45
N GLU A 152 6.52 10.79 -17.20
CA GLU A 152 6.03 10.44 -15.87
C GLU A 152 5.77 8.93 -15.79
N THR A 153 5.85 8.38 -14.58
CA THR A 153 5.60 6.97 -14.33
C THR A 153 4.10 6.66 -14.39
N ASP A 154 3.73 5.42 -14.54
CA ASP A 154 2.33 4.99 -14.64
C ASP A 154 1.54 5.33 -13.38
N CYS A 155 2.15 5.10 -12.20
CA CYS A 155 1.51 5.43 -10.94
C CYS A 155 1.34 6.95 -10.76
N ALA A 156 2.35 7.75 -11.12
CA ALA A 156 2.26 9.21 -11.08
C ALA A 156 1.16 9.73 -12.01
N PHE A 157 1.05 9.15 -13.22
CA PHE A 157 0.01 9.51 -14.18
C PHE A 157 -1.39 9.19 -13.66
N ILE A 158 -1.62 7.99 -13.11
CA ILE A 158 -2.91 7.63 -12.51
C ILE A 158 -3.26 8.56 -11.35
N ARG A 159 -2.29 8.89 -10.47
CA ARG A 159 -2.50 9.86 -9.38
C ARG A 159 -2.93 11.23 -9.90
N ARG A 160 -2.31 11.70 -10.99
CA ARG A 160 -2.67 12.97 -11.64
C ARG A 160 -4.08 12.94 -12.23
N LEU A 161 -4.50 11.81 -12.82
CA LEU A 161 -5.87 11.65 -13.30
C LEU A 161 -6.88 11.63 -12.14
N ALA A 162 -6.59 10.85 -11.09
CA ALA A 162 -7.43 10.74 -9.91
C ALA A 162 -7.58 12.06 -9.16
N SER A 163 -6.53 12.87 -9.09
CA SER A 163 -6.54 14.15 -8.39
C SER A 163 -7.52 15.17 -8.97
N ARG A 164 -7.90 15.04 -10.26
CA ARG A 164 -8.95 15.87 -10.87
C ARG A 164 -10.31 15.71 -10.21
N PHE A 165 -10.53 14.57 -9.60
CA PHE A 165 -11.76 14.21 -8.89
C PHE A 165 -11.59 14.30 -7.36
N GLY A 166 -10.46 14.84 -6.89
CA GLY A 166 -10.14 14.88 -5.46
C GLY A 166 -9.87 13.50 -4.84
N MET A 167 -9.60 12.48 -5.67
CA MET A 167 -9.39 11.10 -5.25
C MET A 167 -7.90 10.81 -5.04
N ALA A 168 -7.58 10.01 -4.02
CA ALA A 168 -6.26 9.46 -3.82
C ALA A 168 -6.15 8.03 -4.39
N VAL A 169 -4.92 7.55 -4.59
CA VAL A 169 -4.64 6.19 -5.06
C VAL A 169 -4.07 5.37 -3.92
N TYR A 170 -4.63 4.20 -3.68
CA TYR A 170 -4.25 3.27 -2.62
C TYR A 170 -3.73 1.96 -3.22
N PRO A 171 -2.48 1.56 -2.94
CA PRO A 171 -1.98 0.25 -3.32
C PRO A 171 -2.58 -0.83 -2.43
N GLU A 172 -2.97 -1.95 -3.01
CA GLU A 172 -3.40 -3.12 -2.25
C GLU A 172 -2.18 -3.93 -1.82
N THR A 173 -2.11 -4.29 -0.54
CA THR A 173 -0.97 -5.01 0.06
C THR A 173 -1.27 -6.43 0.45
N THR A 174 -2.48 -6.94 0.21
CA THR A 174 -2.89 -8.28 0.68
C THR A 174 -3.15 -9.27 -0.44
N LEU A 175 -3.41 -8.80 -1.65
CA LEU A 175 -3.61 -9.64 -2.83
C LEU A 175 -2.28 -9.83 -3.56
N GLY A 176 -1.93 -11.07 -3.84
CA GLY A 176 -0.65 -11.43 -4.45
C GLY A 176 -0.41 -11.00 -5.89
N GLY A 177 -1.44 -10.38 -6.50
CA GLY A 177 -1.32 -9.85 -7.85
C GLY A 177 -1.37 -8.38 -7.86
N GLY A 178 -0.68 -7.50 -7.96
CA GLY A 178 -0.75 -6.04 -7.88
C GLY A 178 -2.15 -5.50 -8.19
N LYS A 179 -2.69 -4.83 -7.21
CA LYS A 179 -3.96 -4.12 -7.32
C LYS A 179 -3.79 -2.71 -6.79
N LEU A 180 -4.40 -1.74 -7.41
CA LEU A 180 -4.54 -0.39 -6.90
C LEU A 180 -6.02 0.02 -6.86
N THR A 181 -6.37 0.81 -5.88
CA THR A 181 -7.71 1.37 -5.75
C THR A 181 -7.62 2.88 -5.85
N VAL A 182 -8.40 3.46 -6.74
CA VAL A 182 -8.60 4.91 -6.84
C VAL A 182 -9.78 5.25 -5.96
N ASP A 183 -9.65 6.27 -5.15
CA ASP A 183 -10.53 6.64 -4.06
C ASP A 183 -10.40 5.70 -2.83
N LEU A 184 -11.06 6.06 -1.71
CA LEU A 184 -10.97 5.32 -0.46
C LEU A 184 -11.52 3.89 -0.64
N PRO A 185 -10.73 2.84 -0.35
CA PRO A 185 -11.22 1.48 -0.44
C PRO A 185 -12.45 1.27 0.43
N GLN A 186 -13.51 0.71 -0.15
CA GLN A 186 -14.73 0.34 0.56
C GLN A 186 -14.57 -1.09 1.09
N THR A 187 -14.11 -1.24 2.31
CA THR A 187 -13.90 -2.60 2.90
C THR A 187 -15.17 -3.18 3.49
N GLY A 188 -16.18 -2.34 3.76
CA GLY A 188 -17.45 -2.75 4.36
C GLY A 188 -17.35 -3.21 5.83
N ASN A 189 -16.15 -3.23 6.39
CA ASN A 189 -15.94 -3.63 7.78
C ASN A 189 -16.11 -2.41 8.70
N ALA A 190 -17.15 -2.43 9.50
CA ALA A 190 -17.29 -1.54 10.64
C ALA A 190 -17.04 -2.33 11.92
N GLY A 191 -16.39 -1.75 12.92
CA GLY A 191 -16.17 -2.44 14.18
C GLY A 191 -15.58 -1.55 15.26
N GLU A 192 -15.70 -1.99 16.49
CA GLU A 192 -15.02 -1.35 17.61
C GLU A 192 -13.52 -1.56 17.50
N LEU A 193 -12.77 -0.53 17.87
CA LEU A 193 -11.33 -0.56 17.98
C LEU A 193 -10.93 -0.41 19.44
N SER A 194 -10.21 -1.40 19.97
CA SER A 194 -9.62 -1.30 21.32
C SER A 194 -8.52 -0.24 21.31
N CYS A 195 -8.78 0.89 21.94
CA CYS A 195 -7.87 2.01 22.01
C CYS A 195 -6.93 1.88 23.21
N LEU A 196 -5.62 1.76 22.98
CA LEU A 196 -4.58 1.80 24.01
C LEU A 196 -4.13 3.23 24.33
N GLY A 197 -4.44 4.17 23.47
CA GLY A 197 -4.13 5.58 23.58
C GLY A 197 -4.21 6.26 22.23
N TYR A 198 -4.41 7.56 22.23
CA TYR A 198 -4.51 8.32 20.98
C TYR A 198 -3.86 9.69 21.07
N THR A 199 -3.55 10.24 19.90
CA THR A 199 -3.15 11.64 19.72
C THR A 199 -4.12 12.29 18.75
N ALA A 200 -4.71 13.42 19.14
CA ALA A 200 -5.54 14.22 18.25
C ALA A 200 -4.74 15.42 17.71
N ARG A 201 -4.85 15.70 16.43
CA ARG A 201 -4.22 16.85 15.76
C ARG A 201 -5.25 17.59 14.95
N ILE A 202 -5.13 18.92 14.92
CA ILE A 202 -5.89 19.77 14.03
C ILE A 202 -4.88 20.61 13.24
N ASP A 203 -4.91 20.51 11.92
CA ASP A 203 -4.06 21.35 11.07
C ASP A 203 -4.78 22.67 10.77
N ARG A 204 -4.26 23.75 11.37
CA ARG A 204 -4.80 25.11 11.15
C ARG A 204 -4.66 25.60 9.72
N LYS A 205 -3.69 25.08 8.95
CA LYS A 205 -3.51 25.46 7.53
C LYS A 205 -4.71 25.07 6.70
N PHE A 206 -5.25 23.87 6.90
CA PHE A 206 -6.48 23.45 6.22
C PHE A 206 -7.66 24.31 6.62
N TYR A 207 -7.76 24.68 7.89
CA TYR A 207 -8.83 25.52 8.39
C TYR A 207 -8.73 26.96 7.84
N GLN A 208 -7.52 27.52 7.73
CA GLN A 208 -7.29 28.86 7.15
C GLN A 208 -7.49 28.91 5.64
N ALA A 209 -7.30 27.79 4.92
CA ALA A 209 -7.38 27.74 3.46
C ALA A 209 -8.79 27.62 2.90
N GLY A 210 -9.82 27.37 3.74
CA GLY A 210 -11.16 27.20 3.20
C GLY A 210 -12.26 26.91 4.24
N GLY A 211 -11.89 26.70 5.49
CA GLY A 211 -12.75 26.09 6.50
C GLY A 211 -14.18 26.60 6.59
N GLU A 212 -14.41 27.76 7.18
CA GLU A 212 -15.77 28.27 7.42
C GLU A 212 -16.43 28.87 6.16
N GLN A 213 -15.62 29.45 5.25
CA GLN A 213 -16.12 30.06 4.03
C GLN A 213 -16.61 29.02 3.01
N GLU A 214 -16.11 27.78 3.08
CA GLU A 214 -16.53 26.66 2.24
C GLU A 214 -17.51 25.72 2.94
N GLY A 215 -18.05 26.08 4.10
CA GLY A 215 -19.02 25.27 4.85
C GLY A 215 -18.42 24.02 5.50
N ARG A 216 -17.10 23.97 5.70
CA ARG A 216 -16.40 22.83 6.34
C ARG A 216 -16.32 23.01 7.84
N SER A 217 -16.53 21.93 8.61
CA SER A 217 -16.45 21.97 10.07
C SER A 217 -15.03 21.66 10.57
N ARG A 218 -14.71 22.10 11.79
CA ARG A 218 -13.42 21.77 12.45
C ARG A 218 -13.18 20.28 12.58
N GLU A 219 -14.24 19.51 12.78
CA GLU A 219 -14.18 18.06 12.92
C GLU A 219 -13.62 17.39 11.65
N GLN A 220 -13.90 17.92 10.46
CA GLN A 220 -13.39 17.40 9.19
C GLN A 220 -11.86 17.52 9.05
N TYR A 221 -11.22 18.40 9.83
CA TYR A 221 -9.76 18.62 9.83
C TYR A 221 -9.08 18.05 11.06
N ARG A 222 -9.79 17.23 11.83
CA ARG A 222 -9.23 16.55 12.99
C ARG A 222 -8.69 15.19 12.58
N THR A 223 -7.41 14.97 12.85
CA THR A 223 -6.75 13.67 12.64
C THR A 223 -6.52 13.02 13.98
N TYR A 224 -6.90 11.77 14.10
CA TYR A 224 -6.61 10.93 15.25
C TYR A 224 -5.57 9.87 14.87
N GLU A 225 -4.52 9.77 15.66
CA GLU A 225 -3.56 8.68 15.61
C GLU A 225 -3.85 7.76 16.79
N VAL A 226 -4.46 6.62 16.52
CA VAL A 226 -4.91 5.67 17.55
C VAL A 226 -3.97 4.49 17.61
N ARG A 227 -3.51 4.14 18.82
CA ARG A 227 -2.74 2.92 19.08
C ARG A 227 -3.68 1.80 19.46
N SER A 228 -3.60 0.67 18.75
CA SER A 228 -4.41 -0.51 18.99
C SER A 228 -3.57 -1.78 18.79
N MET A 229 -3.99 -2.87 19.40
CA MET A 229 -3.45 -4.21 19.16
C MET A 229 -4.11 -4.91 17.97
N GLU A 230 -5.09 -4.27 17.35
CA GLU A 230 -5.85 -4.84 16.24
C GLU A 230 -5.29 -4.41 14.90
N LEU A 231 -5.19 -5.38 13.97
CA LEU A 231 -4.86 -5.10 12.58
C LEU A 231 -6.10 -4.51 11.89
N ARG A 232 -5.95 -3.31 11.35
CA ARG A 232 -6.95 -2.63 10.53
C ARG A 232 -6.37 -2.30 9.17
N ARG A 233 -7.24 -2.07 8.21
CA ARG A 233 -6.86 -1.74 6.83
C ARG A 233 -7.35 -0.36 6.46
N VAL A 234 -6.69 0.22 5.50
CA VAL A 234 -7.19 1.46 4.90
C VAL A 234 -8.58 1.20 4.32
N GLY A 235 -9.55 2.05 4.68
CA GLY A 235 -10.96 1.91 4.32
C GLY A 235 -11.85 1.22 5.36
N ASP A 236 -11.29 0.63 6.42
CA ASP A 236 -12.09 0.11 7.52
C ASP A 236 -12.72 1.27 8.31
N ALA A 237 -14.04 1.24 8.46
CA ALA A 237 -14.74 2.14 9.37
C ALA A 237 -14.58 1.61 10.80
N VAL A 238 -14.13 2.45 11.72
CA VAL A 238 -13.92 2.06 13.11
C VAL A 238 -14.60 3.03 14.05
N VAL A 239 -15.13 2.50 15.14
CA VAL A 239 -15.64 3.27 16.29
C VAL A 239 -14.75 2.96 17.47
N TRP A 240 -14.27 3.96 18.15
CA TRP A 240 -13.44 3.81 19.34
C TRP A 240 -13.81 4.90 20.34
N ASP A 241 -13.91 4.53 21.61
CA ASP A 241 -14.19 5.44 22.72
C ASP A 241 -15.40 6.37 22.48
N GLY A 242 -16.42 5.88 21.76
CA GLY A 242 -17.61 6.64 21.39
C GLY A 242 -17.40 7.71 20.31
N LYS A 243 -16.31 7.64 19.56
CA LYS A 243 -15.94 8.56 18.46
C LYS A 243 -15.92 7.88 17.12
#